data_73bbabfb85db4599e3199c4de16e6ca1
#
_entry.id   73bbabfb85db4599e3199c4de16e6ca1
#
_cell.length_a   1.000
_cell.length_b   1.000
_cell.length_c   1.000
_cell.angle_alpha   90.00
_cell.angle_beta   90.00
_cell.angle_gamma   90.00
#
_symmetry.space_group_name_H-M   'P 1'
#
loop_
_entity.id
_entity.type
_entity.pdbx_description
1 polymer ?
#
loop_
_entity_poly.entity_id
_entity_poly.type
_entity_poly.pdbx_seq_one_letter_code
_entity_poly.pdbx_strand_id
1 'polypeptide(L)'
;MSVSIRDFGKSTTGQTVKLAVLKNEFIEVQLLSYAAVIHRILVPDRKGNPVDVVLGYPTAADYELNTDSMGAAVGRFANRIAGAQFPLYEEIVHVTPNENGNCLHSGLHGFNHMLFDVALTPGETDSVTMTAFSPAGTDGFPGNLELKIRYSLAKSGLVIRYTATTDAPTVCNMTNHSYFNLNGHASGSALGHRVTVDADAYLEADAQSIPTGRKLPVKGTPMDFTEEKTLGLDIGADFKPLTDCSGYDQCYVIRDSGLRHAAWAVGPETGIRMEVLTTLPGMHLYTANFLKPVTEGKDGAHYAARDAVCFETEDFPDAPNHPNFPDTTLLPDQPYSSTTIYRFDLAEM
;
A
#
# COMPACT_ATOMS: atom_id res chain seq x y z
N MET A 1 -4.38 -26.15 0.00
CA MET A 1 -3.65 -24.93 0.37
C MET A 1 -2.36 -25.31 1.05
N SER A 2 -1.27 -24.58 0.82
CA SER A 2 0.03 -24.83 1.48
C SER A 2 0.65 -23.50 1.90
N VAL A 3 1.33 -23.52 3.05
CA VAL A 3 2.14 -22.42 3.54
C VAL A 3 3.53 -22.95 3.86
N SER A 4 4.57 -22.24 3.44
CA SER A 4 5.96 -22.57 3.77
C SER A 4 6.74 -21.30 4.10
N ILE A 5 7.72 -21.42 4.99
CA ILE A 5 8.63 -20.34 5.36
C ILE A 5 10.05 -20.84 5.16
N ARG A 6 10.88 -20.07 4.45
CA ARG A 6 12.29 -20.39 4.18
C ARG A 6 13.13 -19.13 4.14
N ASP A 7 14.44 -19.28 4.09
CA ASP A 7 15.34 -18.14 3.90
C ASP A 7 15.20 -17.60 2.46
N PHE A 8 15.13 -16.29 2.33
CA PHE A 8 15.17 -15.57 1.05
C PHE A 8 16.59 -15.08 0.75
N GLY A 9 17.25 -14.53 1.74
CA GLY A 9 18.58 -13.96 1.61
C GLY A 9 19.00 -13.19 2.85
N LYS A 10 20.00 -12.34 2.67
CA LYS A 10 20.53 -11.48 3.73
C LYS A 10 20.25 -10.01 3.39
N SER A 11 19.91 -9.23 4.42
CA SER A 11 19.93 -7.77 4.37
C SER A 11 21.36 -7.24 4.21
N THR A 12 21.51 -5.94 3.98
CA THR A 12 22.82 -5.28 3.92
C THR A 12 23.58 -5.37 5.26
N THR A 13 22.85 -5.52 6.37
CA THR A 13 23.43 -5.71 7.72
C THR A 13 23.67 -7.18 8.08
N GLY A 14 23.40 -8.12 7.15
CA GLY A 14 23.61 -9.56 7.35
C GLY A 14 22.49 -10.30 8.07
N GLN A 15 21.38 -9.63 8.39
CA GLN A 15 20.21 -10.28 8.99
C GLN A 15 19.51 -11.18 7.97
N THR A 16 18.97 -12.31 8.43
CA THR A 16 18.24 -13.23 7.54
C THR A 16 16.83 -12.70 7.26
N VAL A 17 16.54 -12.46 5.99
CA VAL A 17 15.19 -12.18 5.51
C VAL A 17 14.52 -13.51 5.15
N LYS A 18 13.33 -13.75 5.68
CA LYS A 18 12.51 -14.93 5.40
C LYS A 18 11.57 -14.67 4.24
N LEU A 19 11.27 -15.73 3.49
CA LEU A 19 10.23 -15.79 2.48
C LEU A 19 9.11 -16.70 2.97
N ALA A 20 7.93 -16.17 3.14
CA ALA A 20 6.71 -16.95 3.35
C ALA A 20 5.96 -17.10 2.01
N VAL A 21 5.59 -18.32 1.66
CA VAL A 21 4.84 -18.63 0.45
C VAL A 21 3.48 -19.18 0.85
N LEU A 22 2.41 -18.51 0.44
CA LEU A 22 1.03 -18.95 0.56
C LEU A 22 0.55 -19.36 -0.82
N LYS A 23 0.03 -20.58 -0.96
CA LYS A 23 -0.43 -21.08 -2.25
C LYS A 23 -1.71 -21.90 -2.13
N ASN A 24 -2.64 -21.66 -3.03
CA ASN A 24 -3.82 -22.50 -3.25
C ASN A 24 -3.98 -22.82 -4.74
N GLU A 25 -5.13 -23.33 -5.14
CA GLU A 25 -5.44 -23.66 -6.54
C GLU A 25 -5.65 -22.43 -7.44
N PHE A 26 -5.83 -21.23 -6.86
CA PHE A 26 -6.14 -20.01 -7.59
C PHE A 26 -4.94 -19.08 -7.72
N ILE A 27 -4.21 -18.85 -6.63
CA ILE A 27 -3.11 -17.88 -6.56
C ILE A 27 -1.96 -18.40 -5.69
N GLU A 28 -0.77 -17.84 -5.95
CA GLU A 28 0.39 -17.95 -5.07
C GLU A 28 0.85 -16.55 -4.66
N VAL A 29 1.08 -16.36 -3.36
CA VAL A 29 1.59 -15.10 -2.81
C VAL A 29 2.90 -15.36 -2.07
N GLN A 30 3.90 -14.55 -2.35
CA GLN A 30 5.22 -14.61 -1.73
C GLN A 30 5.46 -13.32 -0.94
N LEU A 31 5.79 -13.46 0.34
CA LEU A 31 5.93 -12.38 1.30
C LEU A 31 7.33 -12.42 1.93
N LEU A 32 7.97 -11.27 2.09
CA LEU A 32 9.26 -11.16 2.78
C LEU A 32 9.09 -10.66 4.20
N SER A 33 9.92 -11.13 5.11
CA SER A 33 9.95 -10.62 6.49
C SER A 33 10.55 -9.20 6.59
N TYR A 34 11.30 -8.72 5.62
CA TYR A 34 11.69 -7.32 5.54
C TYR A 34 10.51 -6.48 5.09
N ALA A 35 10.15 -5.44 5.87
CA ALA A 35 9.05 -4.52 5.60
C ALA A 35 7.69 -5.22 5.34
N ALA A 36 7.54 -6.50 5.69
CA ALA A 36 6.39 -7.34 5.36
C ALA A 36 5.99 -7.25 3.87
N VAL A 37 6.99 -7.19 2.98
CA VAL A 37 6.85 -6.93 1.54
C VAL A 37 6.03 -8.01 0.85
N ILE A 38 5.07 -7.62 0.03
CA ILE A 38 4.48 -8.48 -0.98
C ILE A 38 5.45 -8.56 -2.16
N HIS A 39 6.19 -9.67 -2.23
CA HIS A 39 7.24 -9.90 -3.23
C HIS A 39 6.70 -10.37 -4.57
N ARG A 40 5.72 -11.30 -4.56
CA ARG A 40 5.05 -11.82 -5.75
C ARG A 40 3.58 -12.09 -5.47
N ILE A 41 2.77 -11.87 -6.49
CA ILE A 41 1.40 -12.40 -6.57
C ILE A 41 1.26 -13.04 -7.95
N LEU A 42 1.21 -14.37 -7.98
CA LEU A 42 1.05 -15.13 -9.21
C LEU A 42 -0.43 -15.44 -9.43
N VAL A 43 -0.98 -14.93 -10.53
CA VAL A 43 -2.38 -15.04 -10.91
C VAL A 43 -2.45 -15.67 -12.32
N PRO A 44 -3.33 -16.64 -12.60
CA PRO A 44 -3.46 -17.20 -13.94
C PRO A 44 -4.09 -16.18 -14.91
N ASP A 45 -3.47 -16.04 -16.10
CA ASP A 45 -4.05 -15.31 -17.22
C ASP A 45 -5.20 -16.12 -17.89
N ARG A 46 -5.79 -15.57 -18.97
CA ARG A 46 -6.82 -16.25 -19.76
C ARG A 46 -6.40 -17.59 -20.38
N LYS A 47 -5.09 -17.85 -20.47
CA LYS A 47 -4.52 -19.11 -20.97
C LYS A 47 -4.14 -20.07 -19.87
N GLY A 48 -4.31 -19.65 -18.60
CA GLY A 48 -3.91 -20.40 -17.41
C GLY A 48 -2.42 -20.28 -17.06
N ASN A 49 -1.67 -19.37 -17.70
CA ASN A 49 -0.28 -19.15 -17.34
C ASN A 49 -0.19 -18.28 -16.08
N PRO A 50 0.69 -18.61 -15.13
CA PRO A 50 0.90 -17.77 -13.96
C PRO A 50 1.60 -16.46 -14.36
N VAL A 51 1.01 -15.33 -13.99
CA VAL A 51 1.54 -13.98 -14.21
C VAL A 51 1.81 -13.35 -12.86
N ASP A 52 3.03 -12.88 -12.63
CA ASP A 52 3.39 -12.09 -11.46
C ASP A 52 2.94 -10.63 -11.66
N VAL A 53 1.97 -10.21 -10.89
CA VAL A 53 1.27 -8.92 -11.10
C VAL A 53 1.81 -7.78 -10.23
N VAL A 54 2.93 -7.94 -9.52
CA VAL A 54 3.54 -6.89 -8.71
C VAL A 54 5.02 -6.69 -9.07
N LEU A 55 5.49 -5.44 -9.10
CA LEU A 55 6.89 -5.11 -9.23
C LEU A 55 7.67 -5.52 -7.97
N GLY A 56 8.98 -5.63 -8.05
CA GLY A 56 9.84 -5.96 -6.90
C GLY A 56 11.30 -6.13 -7.28
N TYR A 57 12.11 -6.41 -6.28
CA TYR A 57 13.55 -6.57 -6.42
C TYR A 57 13.98 -8.05 -6.29
N PRO A 58 15.15 -8.44 -6.86
CA PRO A 58 15.61 -9.81 -6.84
C PRO A 58 16.16 -10.27 -5.50
N THR A 59 16.72 -9.37 -4.67
CA THR A 59 17.39 -9.73 -3.42
C THR A 59 16.86 -8.98 -2.20
N ALA A 60 17.12 -9.50 -1.02
CA ALA A 60 16.76 -8.85 0.24
C ALA A 60 17.48 -7.50 0.43
N ALA A 61 18.74 -7.42 0.01
CA ALA A 61 19.51 -6.18 0.09
C ALA A 61 18.94 -5.09 -0.81
N ASP A 62 18.43 -5.44 -2.00
CA ASP A 62 17.83 -4.46 -2.91
C ASP A 62 16.54 -3.87 -2.31
N TYR A 63 15.75 -4.66 -1.59
CA TYR A 63 14.58 -4.14 -0.86
C TYR A 63 14.96 -3.18 0.26
N GLU A 64 16.07 -3.43 0.98
CA GLU A 64 16.56 -2.55 2.03
C GLU A 64 17.05 -1.21 1.47
N LEU A 65 17.60 -1.22 0.26
CA LEU A 65 18.03 -0.02 -0.46
C LEU A 65 16.88 0.69 -1.19
N ASN A 66 15.69 0.09 -1.21
CA ASN A 66 14.51 0.63 -1.88
C ASN A 66 13.97 1.86 -1.16
N THR A 67 13.99 3.00 -1.83
CA THR A 67 13.42 4.25 -1.32
C THR A 67 11.94 4.45 -1.67
N ASP A 68 11.38 3.60 -2.55
CA ASP A 68 10.01 3.72 -3.06
C ASP A 68 9.02 2.82 -2.30
N SER A 69 9.46 2.18 -1.21
CA SER A 69 8.65 1.25 -0.37
C SER A 69 7.93 0.15 -1.15
N MET A 70 8.54 -0.32 -2.25
CA MET A 70 7.91 -1.24 -3.20
C MET A 70 7.43 -2.54 -2.55
N GLY A 71 6.11 -2.74 -2.49
CA GLY A 71 5.47 -3.90 -1.86
C GLY A 71 5.39 -3.85 -0.34
N ALA A 72 5.96 -2.85 0.32
CA ALA A 72 6.09 -2.78 1.77
C ALA A 72 4.76 -2.53 2.50
N ALA A 73 4.66 -3.01 3.72
CA ALA A 73 3.71 -2.51 4.69
C ALA A 73 4.22 -1.18 5.24
N VAL A 74 3.40 -0.13 5.16
CA VAL A 74 3.74 1.24 5.54
C VAL A 74 2.97 1.65 6.79
N GLY A 75 3.64 2.26 7.73
CA GLY A 75 3.15 2.77 9.03
C GLY A 75 4.34 3.05 9.96
N ARG A 76 4.13 3.61 11.19
CA ARG A 76 2.88 3.80 11.97
C ARG A 76 1.81 4.60 11.26
N PHE A 77 2.21 5.65 10.53
CA PHE A 77 1.30 6.53 9.82
C PHE A 77 1.68 6.57 8.34
N ALA A 78 0.84 5.98 7.52
CA ALA A 78 0.99 5.96 6.07
C ALA A 78 0.77 7.37 5.49
N ASN A 79 1.41 7.64 4.35
CA ASN A 79 1.36 8.92 3.68
C ASN A 79 1.95 10.07 4.52
N ARG A 80 1.51 11.32 4.33
CA ARG A 80 2.16 12.51 4.86
C ARG A 80 1.53 13.03 6.16
N ILE A 81 2.39 13.63 7.01
CA ILE A 81 2.01 14.50 8.14
C ILE A 81 2.67 15.86 7.89
N ALA A 82 1.86 16.90 7.73
CA ALA A 82 2.27 18.26 7.41
C ALA A 82 3.20 18.84 8.46
N GLY A 83 4.30 19.48 8.00
CA GLY A 83 5.29 20.11 8.87
C GLY A 83 5.93 19.17 9.89
N ALA A 84 5.82 17.84 9.68
CA ALA A 84 6.30 16.80 10.57
C ALA A 84 5.84 17.02 12.03
N GLN A 85 4.58 17.41 12.23
CA GLN A 85 4.00 17.60 13.54
C GLN A 85 2.47 17.42 13.53
N PHE A 86 1.90 17.08 14.68
CA PHE A 86 0.46 16.97 14.85
C PHE A 86 0.04 17.19 16.31
N PRO A 87 -1.19 17.67 16.55
CA PRO A 87 -1.73 17.76 17.91
C PRO A 87 -2.10 16.36 18.42
N LEU A 88 -1.74 16.08 19.65
CA LEU A 88 -2.21 14.90 20.39
C LEU A 88 -2.58 15.37 21.81
N TYR A 89 -3.87 15.48 22.07
CA TYR A 89 -4.42 16.15 23.25
C TYR A 89 -3.94 17.60 23.39
N GLU A 90 -3.28 17.94 24.50
CA GLU A 90 -2.78 19.29 24.79
C GLU A 90 -1.36 19.53 24.27
N GLU A 91 -0.72 18.52 23.67
CA GLU A 91 0.67 18.58 23.21
C GLU A 91 0.73 18.61 21.67
N ILE A 92 1.81 19.20 21.16
CA ILE A 92 2.21 19.06 19.76
C ILE A 92 3.32 18.02 19.69
N VAL A 93 3.04 16.92 19.04
CA VAL A 93 4.01 15.87 18.75
C VAL A 93 4.82 16.27 17.52
N HIS A 94 6.15 16.22 17.63
CA HIS A 94 7.07 16.43 16.50
C HIS A 94 7.64 15.09 16.07
N VAL A 95 7.58 14.81 14.77
CA VAL A 95 8.08 13.57 14.15
C VAL A 95 9.21 13.90 13.18
N THR A 96 9.97 12.89 12.75
CA THR A 96 11.11 13.09 11.85
C THR A 96 10.66 13.55 10.46
N PRO A 97 11.07 14.75 10.01
CA PRO A 97 10.84 15.17 8.63
C PRO A 97 11.79 14.43 7.68
N ASN A 98 11.25 13.88 6.60
CA ASN A 98 12.05 13.17 5.60
C ASN A 98 11.70 13.54 4.15
N GLU A 99 10.67 14.39 3.95
CA GLU A 99 10.28 14.89 2.63
C GLU A 99 9.81 16.36 2.70
N ASN A 100 10.59 17.30 2.16
CA ASN A 100 10.24 18.73 2.06
C ASN A 100 9.76 19.36 3.39
N GLY A 101 10.28 18.91 4.52
CA GLY A 101 9.87 19.37 5.86
C GLY A 101 8.64 18.66 6.42
N ASN A 102 8.03 17.74 5.68
CA ASN A 102 6.94 16.88 6.11
C ASN A 102 7.46 15.50 6.53
N CYS A 103 6.66 14.77 7.28
CA CYS A 103 6.92 13.35 7.55
C CYS A 103 6.15 12.50 6.55
N LEU A 104 6.87 11.72 5.73
CA LEU A 104 6.29 10.75 4.80
C LEU A 104 6.55 9.34 5.34
N HIS A 105 5.50 8.50 5.36
CA HIS A 105 5.57 7.08 5.69
C HIS A 105 6.29 6.79 7.03
N SER A 106 6.04 7.65 8.04
CA SER A 106 6.59 7.54 9.41
C SER A 106 8.08 7.86 9.56
N GLY A 107 8.69 8.56 8.61
CA GLY A 107 10.06 9.04 8.74
C GLY A 107 11.10 8.04 8.24
N LEU A 108 12.16 7.82 9.02
CA LEU A 108 13.35 7.05 8.58
C LEU A 108 13.33 5.59 9.06
N HIS A 109 12.55 5.27 10.09
CA HIS A 109 12.54 3.98 10.76
C HIS A 109 11.10 3.41 10.86
N GLY A 110 10.22 3.77 9.92
CA GLY A 110 8.88 3.22 9.80
C GLY A 110 8.88 1.71 9.55
N PHE A 111 7.71 1.07 9.60
CA PHE A 111 7.59 -0.37 9.37
C PHE A 111 8.07 -0.81 7.98
N ASN A 112 8.06 0.08 7.00
CA ASN A 112 8.64 -0.13 5.68
C ASN A 112 10.19 -0.25 5.66
N HIS A 113 10.85 -0.07 6.79
CA HIS A 113 12.29 -0.24 6.98
C HIS A 113 12.65 -1.28 8.06
N MET A 114 11.66 -2.04 8.56
CA MET A 114 11.85 -2.97 9.65
C MET A 114 11.88 -4.43 9.20
N LEU A 115 12.63 -5.26 9.92
CA LEU A 115 12.54 -6.70 9.82
C LEU A 115 11.43 -7.20 10.76
N PHE A 116 10.49 -7.99 10.21
CA PHE A 116 9.40 -8.60 10.95
C PHE A 116 9.75 -10.03 11.35
N ASP A 117 9.30 -10.45 12.51
CA ASP A 117 9.18 -11.85 12.84
C ASP A 117 8.04 -12.46 12.01
N VAL A 118 8.26 -13.64 11.41
CA VAL A 118 7.26 -14.33 10.60
C VAL A 118 7.01 -15.73 11.14
N ALA A 119 5.75 -16.05 11.34
CA ALA A 119 5.33 -17.37 11.83
C ALA A 119 4.03 -17.82 11.15
N LEU A 120 3.79 -19.14 11.15
CA LEU A 120 2.46 -19.67 10.85
C LEU A 120 1.47 -19.14 11.88
N THR A 121 0.29 -18.75 11.42
CA THR A 121 -0.76 -18.29 12.33
C THR A 121 -1.24 -19.47 13.20
N PRO A 122 -1.22 -19.36 14.54
CA PRO A 122 -1.60 -20.46 15.42
C PRO A 122 -3.01 -20.98 15.13
N GLY A 123 -3.13 -22.30 14.93
CA GLY A 123 -4.42 -22.96 14.65
C GLY A 123 -4.91 -22.83 13.20
N GLU A 124 -4.15 -22.19 12.30
CA GLU A 124 -4.49 -22.05 10.90
C GLU A 124 -3.42 -22.68 10.00
N THR A 125 -3.83 -23.20 8.85
CA THR A 125 -2.94 -23.86 7.88
C THR A 125 -2.76 -23.05 6.58
N ASP A 126 -3.39 -21.88 6.50
CA ASP A 126 -3.55 -21.09 5.29
C ASP A 126 -3.15 -19.62 5.47
N SER A 127 -2.46 -19.29 6.55
CA SER A 127 -2.06 -17.94 6.86
C SER A 127 -0.73 -17.84 7.59
N VAL A 128 -0.09 -16.69 7.44
CA VAL A 128 1.09 -16.29 8.20
C VAL A 128 0.81 -15.00 8.95
N THR A 129 1.43 -14.85 10.12
CA THR A 129 1.45 -13.61 10.88
C THR A 129 2.85 -13.05 10.88
N MET A 130 2.97 -11.78 10.54
CA MET A 130 4.19 -11.00 10.66
C MET A 130 4.03 -9.99 11.79
N THR A 131 5.03 -9.92 12.67
CA THR A 131 4.99 -9.06 13.86
C THR A 131 6.21 -8.16 13.91
N ALA A 132 6.00 -6.90 14.21
CA ALA A 132 7.07 -5.93 14.45
C ALA A 132 6.74 -5.04 15.64
N PHE A 133 7.78 -4.52 16.29
CA PHE A 133 7.68 -3.65 17.45
C PHE A 133 8.41 -2.34 17.17
N SER A 134 7.71 -1.23 17.31
CA SER A 134 8.25 0.11 17.17
C SER A 134 8.28 0.78 18.55
N PRO A 135 9.47 1.01 19.15
CA PRO A 135 9.61 1.66 20.46
C PRO A 135 9.04 3.08 20.49
N ALA A 136 8.59 3.51 21.64
CA ALA A 136 8.25 4.92 21.91
C ALA A 136 9.42 5.83 21.54
N GLY A 137 9.12 6.95 20.86
CA GLY A 137 10.13 7.91 20.40
C GLY A 137 10.79 7.57 19.07
N THR A 138 10.53 6.39 18.48
CA THR A 138 11.00 6.10 17.11
C THR A 138 10.42 7.14 16.15
N ASP A 139 11.29 7.84 15.43
CA ASP A 139 10.94 9.00 14.57
C ASP A 139 10.05 10.05 15.27
N GLY A 140 10.08 10.13 16.60
CA GLY A 140 9.31 11.09 17.40
C GLY A 140 7.90 10.63 17.77
N PHE A 141 7.41 9.50 17.28
CA PHE A 141 6.07 9.01 17.62
C PHE A 141 5.98 8.52 19.07
N PRO A 142 4.98 8.94 19.88
CA PRO A 142 4.79 8.48 21.23
C PRO A 142 4.26 7.05 21.30
N GLY A 143 4.38 6.43 22.48
CA GLY A 143 3.90 5.07 22.77
C GLY A 143 4.72 3.97 22.10
N ASN A 144 4.86 2.86 22.78
CA ASN A 144 5.35 1.62 22.17
C ASN A 144 4.23 1.04 21.30
N LEU A 145 4.53 0.62 20.10
CA LEU A 145 3.53 0.07 19.18
C LEU A 145 3.93 -1.33 18.72
N GLU A 146 3.08 -2.32 19.01
CA GLU A 146 3.18 -3.67 18.45
C GLU A 146 2.23 -3.79 17.26
N LEU A 147 2.78 -4.13 16.09
CA LEU A 147 2.04 -4.39 14.86
C LEU A 147 2.02 -5.88 14.54
N LYS A 148 0.83 -6.39 14.23
CA LYS A 148 0.60 -7.73 13.67
C LYS A 148 -0.09 -7.61 12.33
N ILE A 149 0.51 -8.20 11.30
CA ILE A 149 -0.08 -8.29 9.96
C ILE A 149 -0.35 -9.78 9.69
N ARG A 150 -1.62 -10.12 9.54
CA ARG A 150 -2.01 -11.47 9.13
C ARG A 150 -2.31 -11.48 7.64
N TYR A 151 -1.56 -12.29 6.90
CA TYR A 151 -1.78 -12.57 5.49
C TYR A 151 -2.44 -13.95 5.34
N SER A 152 -3.53 -14.01 4.59
CA SER A 152 -4.23 -15.27 4.28
C SER A 152 -4.80 -15.26 2.88
N LEU A 153 -5.08 -16.45 2.34
CA LEU A 153 -5.74 -16.57 1.04
C LEU A 153 -7.21 -16.96 1.24
N ALA A 154 -8.11 -16.22 0.56
CA ALA A 154 -9.54 -16.53 0.49
C ALA A 154 -9.93 -16.72 -0.98
N LYS A 155 -9.99 -17.98 -1.44
CA LYS A 155 -10.12 -18.30 -2.88
C LYS A 155 -9.01 -17.62 -3.67
N SER A 156 -9.35 -16.75 -4.62
CA SER A 156 -8.42 -15.95 -5.43
C SER A 156 -8.04 -14.60 -4.79
N GLY A 157 -8.32 -14.39 -3.50
CA GLY A 157 -8.03 -13.14 -2.80
C GLY A 157 -6.90 -13.27 -1.79
N LEU A 158 -5.98 -12.30 -1.79
CA LEU A 158 -5.04 -12.04 -0.70
C LEU A 158 -5.74 -11.13 0.32
N VAL A 159 -5.92 -11.64 1.53
CA VAL A 159 -6.48 -10.89 2.66
C VAL A 159 -5.34 -10.41 3.55
N ILE A 160 -5.26 -9.11 3.77
CA ILE A 160 -4.29 -8.44 4.65
C ILE A 160 -5.07 -7.86 5.82
N ARG A 161 -4.81 -8.35 7.03
CA ARG A 161 -5.39 -7.78 8.24
C ARG A 161 -4.30 -7.19 9.12
N TYR A 162 -4.41 -5.91 9.38
CA TYR A 162 -3.56 -5.20 10.32
C TYR A 162 -4.21 -5.16 11.68
N THR A 163 -3.42 -5.34 12.73
CA THR A 163 -3.83 -5.11 14.12
C THR A 163 -2.65 -4.47 14.84
N ALA A 164 -2.88 -3.36 15.51
CA ALA A 164 -1.85 -2.70 16.31
C ALA A 164 -2.36 -2.37 17.70
N THR A 165 -1.46 -2.44 18.69
CA THR A 165 -1.71 -2.04 20.08
C THR A 165 -0.60 -1.11 20.54
N THR A 166 -0.92 -0.24 21.50
CA THR A 166 0.02 0.72 22.09
C THR A 166 -0.12 0.74 23.61
N ASP A 167 0.91 1.22 24.31
CA ASP A 167 0.89 1.43 25.77
C ASP A 167 0.67 2.91 26.15
N ALA A 168 0.66 3.83 25.18
CA ALA A 168 0.35 5.24 25.36
C ALA A 168 -0.34 5.78 24.11
N PRO A 169 -1.12 6.88 24.21
CA PRO A 169 -1.75 7.50 23.05
C PRO A 169 -0.74 7.80 21.92
N THR A 170 -1.09 7.43 20.70
CA THR A 170 -0.31 7.68 19.48
C THR A 170 -1.25 7.79 18.28
N VAL A 171 -0.74 7.83 17.08
CA VAL A 171 -1.51 7.75 15.83
C VAL A 171 -1.17 6.47 15.08
N CYS A 172 -2.15 5.91 14.34
CA CYS A 172 -1.95 4.72 13.55
C CYS A 172 -2.75 4.80 12.24
N ASN A 173 -2.06 4.61 11.13
CA ASN A 173 -2.61 4.50 9.79
C ASN A 173 -1.72 3.53 9.00
N MET A 174 -2.25 2.37 8.62
CA MET A 174 -1.48 1.32 7.94
C MET A 174 -1.94 1.16 6.50
N THR A 175 -0.98 1.00 5.58
CA THR A 175 -1.25 0.63 4.19
C THR A 175 -0.25 -0.40 3.66
N ASN A 176 -0.48 -0.87 2.43
CA ASN A 176 0.47 -1.65 1.64
C ASN A 176 0.78 -0.92 0.33
N HIS A 177 2.07 -0.75 0.04
CA HIS A 177 2.56 0.01 -1.12
C HIS A 177 2.97 -0.91 -2.28
N SER A 178 2.09 -1.86 -2.65
CA SER A 178 2.34 -2.72 -3.81
C SER A 178 2.16 -1.97 -5.12
N TYR A 179 3.11 -2.14 -6.01
CA TYR A 179 3.13 -1.60 -7.37
C TYR A 179 2.57 -2.67 -8.31
N PHE A 180 1.31 -2.53 -8.71
CA PHE A 180 0.62 -3.50 -9.55
C PHE A 180 0.82 -3.22 -11.04
N ASN A 181 1.11 -4.29 -11.79
CA ASN A 181 0.93 -4.32 -13.24
C ASN A 181 0.26 -5.65 -13.61
N LEU A 182 -1.03 -5.59 -13.92
CA LEU A 182 -1.84 -6.78 -14.18
C LEU A 182 -1.56 -7.44 -15.54
N ASN A 183 -0.75 -6.81 -16.39
CA ASN A 183 -0.19 -7.45 -17.60
C ASN A 183 1.08 -8.28 -17.29
N GLY A 184 1.57 -8.19 -16.04
CA GLY A 184 2.82 -8.80 -15.57
C GLY A 184 3.84 -7.73 -15.19
N HIS A 185 4.64 -8.01 -14.16
CA HIS A 185 5.57 -7.02 -13.60
C HIS A 185 6.61 -6.49 -14.60
N ALA A 186 6.90 -7.23 -15.66
CA ALA A 186 7.90 -6.88 -16.69
C ALA A 186 7.27 -6.35 -17.98
N SER A 187 5.97 -6.05 -18.01
CA SER A 187 5.25 -5.66 -19.24
C SER A 187 5.38 -4.17 -19.61
N GLY A 188 6.12 -3.37 -18.83
CA GLY A 188 6.26 -1.93 -19.04
C GLY A 188 5.03 -1.15 -18.56
N SER A 189 4.62 -0.13 -19.30
CA SER A 189 3.63 0.84 -18.84
C SER A 189 2.29 0.26 -18.41
N ALA A 190 1.83 0.65 -17.22
CA ALA A 190 0.50 0.33 -16.68
C ALA A 190 -0.61 1.31 -17.15
N LEU A 191 -0.31 2.31 -17.96
CA LEU A 191 -1.27 3.33 -18.37
C LEU A 191 -2.44 2.79 -19.21
N GLY A 192 -2.28 1.62 -19.80
CA GLY A 192 -3.35 0.91 -20.51
C GLY A 192 -4.35 0.20 -19.59
N HIS A 193 -4.09 0.08 -18.28
CA HIS A 193 -5.02 -0.55 -17.34
C HIS A 193 -6.31 0.24 -17.26
N ARG A 194 -7.43 -0.48 -17.29
CA ARG A 194 -8.77 0.08 -17.09
C ARG A 194 -9.09 0.04 -15.60
N VAL A 195 -9.56 1.15 -15.06
CA VAL A 195 -9.79 1.32 -13.62
C VAL A 195 -11.16 1.91 -13.36
N THR A 196 -11.82 1.45 -12.29
CA THR A 196 -12.93 2.13 -11.62
C THR A 196 -12.57 2.38 -10.17
N VAL A 197 -13.07 3.46 -9.59
CA VAL A 197 -12.94 3.77 -8.16
C VAL A 197 -14.31 4.13 -7.61
N ASP A 198 -14.71 3.47 -6.53
CA ASP A 198 -16.00 3.70 -5.87
C ASP A 198 -15.94 4.91 -4.92
N ALA A 199 -15.81 6.10 -5.52
CA ALA A 199 -15.68 7.36 -4.81
C ALA A 199 -16.38 8.49 -5.55
N ASP A 200 -17.11 9.36 -4.80
CA ASP A 200 -17.69 10.59 -5.34
C ASP A 200 -16.76 11.80 -5.18
N ALA A 201 -15.72 11.64 -4.37
CA ALA A 201 -14.78 12.71 -4.04
C ALA A 201 -13.36 12.19 -3.85
N TYR A 202 -12.41 13.11 -3.99
CA TYR A 202 -11.01 12.92 -3.58
C TYR A 202 -10.60 14.05 -2.62
N LEU A 203 -9.53 13.84 -1.87
CA LEU A 203 -8.97 14.89 -1.01
C LEU A 203 -8.22 15.90 -1.86
N GLU A 204 -8.56 17.19 -1.70
CA GLU A 204 -7.75 18.25 -2.27
C GLU A 204 -6.40 18.29 -1.55
N ALA A 205 -5.34 18.39 -2.33
CA ALA A 205 -3.98 18.53 -1.80
C ALA A 205 -3.28 19.76 -2.43
N ASP A 206 -2.29 20.27 -1.72
CA ASP A 206 -1.39 21.30 -2.22
C ASP A 206 -0.27 20.72 -3.12
N ALA A 207 0.64 21.56 -3.58
CA ALA A 207 1.77 21.15 -4.43
C ALA A 207 2.82 20.27 -3.72
N GLN A 208 2.70 20.05 -2.41
CA GLN A 208 3.50 19.11 -1.63
C GLN A 208 2.73 17.82 -1.31
N SER A 209 1.58 17.61 -1.95
CA SER A 209 0.65 16.50 -1.70
C SER A 209 0.10 16.46 -0.26
N ILE A 210 0.02 17.64 0.41
CA ILE A 210 -0.57 17.76 1.73
C ILE A 210 -2.07 18.08 1.58
N PRO A 211 -2.97 17.29 2.20
CA PRO A 211 -4.40 17.59 2.18
C PRO A 211 -4.74 18.97 2.74
N THR A 212 -5.65 19.68 2.09
CA THR A 212 -6.15 20.98 2.56
C THR A 212 -7.32 20.86 3.55
N GLY A 213 -7.77 19.63 3.83
CA GLY A 213 -8.97 19.35 4.62
C GLY A 213 -10.26 19.36 3.77
N ARG A 214 -10.22 19.72 2.50
CA ARG A 214 -11.39 19.72 1.61
C ARG A 214 -11.51 18.43 0.81
N LYS A 215 -12.76 17.99 0.60
CA LYS A 215 -13.14 16.92 -0.31
C LYS A 215 -13.74 17.53 -1.56
N LEU A 216 -13.14 17.26 -2.71
CA LEU A 216 -13.60 17.78 -4.01
C LEU A 216 -14.31 16.68 -4.79
N PRO A 217 -15.40 17.01 -5.53
CA PRO A 217 -16.11 16.02 -6.32
C PRO A 217 -15.25 15.54 -7.49
N VAL A 218 -15.29 14.23 -7.78
CA VAL A 218 -14.60 13.66 -8.95
C VAL A 218 -15.36 13.98 -10.25
N LYS A 219 -16.68 14.07 -10.19
CA LYS A 219 -17.56 14.18 -11.36
C LYS A 219 -17.20 15.38 -12.27
N GLY A 220 -16.99 15.04 -13.55
CA GLY A 220 -16.67 16.04 -14.56
C GLY A 220 -15.23 16.54 -14.53
N THR A 221 -14.35 15.82 -13.82
CA THR A 221 -12.91 16.10 -13.75
C THR A 221 -12.10 14.89 -14.24
N PRO A 222 -10.79 15.04 -14.53
CA PRO A 222 -9.90 13.91 -14.79
C PRO A 222 -9.83 12.88 -13.67
N MET A 223 -10.25 13.23 -12.44
CA MET A 223 -10.28 12.33 -11.29
C MET A 223 -11.49 11.38 -11.30
N ASP A 224 -12.43 11.53 -12.24
CA ASP A 224 -13.65 10.71 -12.32
C ASP A 224 -13.33 9.32 -12.86
N PHE A 225 -13.30 8.32 -11.97
CA PHE A 225 -13.20 6.89 -12.25
C PHE A 225 -14.48 6.15 -11.81
N THR A 226 -15.59 6.83 -11.64
CA THR A 226 -16.89 6.21 -11.32
C THR A 226 -17.37 5.29 -12.43
N GLU A 227 -16.99 5.58 -13.68
CA GLU A 227 -17.10 4.71 -14.84
C GLU A 227 -15.71 4.24 -15.27
N GLU A 228 -15.64 3.04 -15.84
CA GLU A 228 -14.37 2.43 -16.26
C GLU A 228 -13.68 3.28 -17.32
N LYS A 229 -12.43 3.68 -17.07
CA LYS A 229 -11.55 4.31 -18.06
C LYS A 229 -10.10 3.87 -17.91
N THR A 230 -9.30 4.07 -18.95
CA THR A 230 -7.86 3.78 -18.87
C THR A 230 -7.14 4.85 -18.06
N LEU A 231 -6.13 4.45 -17.28
CA LEU A 231 -5.29 5.38 -16.52
C LEU A 231 -4.64 6.45 -17.42
N GLY A 232 -4.26 6.07 -18.63
CA GLY A 232 -3.61 6.98 -19.57
C GLY A 232 -4.53 8.02 -20.23
N LEU A 233 -5.86 7.89 -20.10
CA LEU A 233 -6.80 8.74 -20.84
C LEU A 233 -6.63 10.21 -20.50
N ASP A 234 -6.61 10.53 -19.21
CA ASP A 234 -6.58 11.92 -18.74
C ASP A 234 -5.30 12.27 -17.96
N ILE A 235 -4.32 11.35 -17.85
CA ILE A 235 -3.14 11.54 -16.97
C ILE A 235 -2.30 12.76 -17.35
N GLY A 236 -2.35 13.19 -18.62
CA GLY A 236 -1.66 14.37 -19.13
C GLY A 236 -2.52 15.62 -19.23
N ALA A 237 -3.73 15.62 -18.66
CA ALA A 237 -4.63 16.78 -18.72
C ALA A 237 -4.03 17.96 -17.96
N ASP A 238 -4.31 19.19 -18.46
CA ASP A 238 -4.00 20.42 -17.76
C ASP A 238 -4.99 20.63 -16.59
N PHE A 239 -4.79 19.83 -15.56
CA PHE A 239 -5.57 19.79 -14.34
C PHE A 239 -4.63 19.77 -13.15
N LYS A 240 -4.75 20.79 -12.27
CA LYS A 240 -3.76 21.05 -11.22
C LYS A 240 -3.34 19.82 -10.39
N PRO A 241 -4.24 18.95 -9.88
CA PRO A 241 -3.83 17.75 -9.16
C PRO A 241 -2.93 16.82 -9.96
N LEU A 242 -3.14 16.70 -11.27
CA LEU A 242 -2.31 15.87 -12.16
C LEU A 242 -0.98 16.52 -12.50
N THR A 243 -0.99 17.84 -12.76
CA THR A 243 0.24 18.57 -13.11
C THR A 243 1.19 18.69 -11.92
N ASP A 244 0.69 18.89 -10.70
CA ASP A 244 1.48 18.97 -9.48
C ASP A 244 2.20 17.64 -9.18
N CYS A 245 1.55 16.50 -9.45
CA CYS A 245 2.07 15.16 -9.15
C CYS A 245 2.59 14.41 -10.40
N SER A 246 2.63 15.06 -11.57
CA SER A 246 3.02 14.42 -12.83
C SER A 246 2.17 13.18 -13.17
N GLY A 247 0.93 13.10 -12.72
CA GLY A 247 0.00 12.01 -12.86
C GLY A 247 -0.90 11.84 -11.65
N TYR A 248 -1.56 10.67 -11.52
CA TYR A 248 -2.39 10.40 -10.34
C TYR A 248 -1.51 10.14 -9.11
N ASP A 249 -1.81 10.82 -8.01
CA ASP A 249 -1.18 10.68 -6.69
C ASP A 249 -2.11 11.32 -5.64
N GLN A 250 -3.35 10.84 -5.57
CA GLN A 250 -4.38 11.42 -4.72
C GLN A 250 -5.16 10.36 -3.94
N CYS A 251 -5.59 10.75 -2.73
CA CYS A 251 -6.45 9.94 -1.89
C CYS A 251 -7.93 10.13 -2.26
N TYR A 252 -8.58 9.06 -2.69
CA TYR A 252 -10.02 9.00 -2.95
C TYR A 252 -10.79 8.71 -1.67
N VAL A 253 -11.94 9.36 -1.51
CA VAL A 253 -12.88 9.12 -0.40
C VAL A 253 -13.82 7.99 -0.79
N ILE A 254 -13.54 6.79 -0.29
CA ILE A 254 -14.29 5.59 -0.64
C ILE A 254 -15.69 5.64 -0.01
N ARG A 255 -16.72 5.32 -0.83
CA ARG A 255 -18.11 5.28 -0.39
C ARG A 255 -18.33 4.26 0.70
N ASP A 256 -19.40 4.45 1.47
CA ASP A 256 -19.89 3.55 2.50
C ASP A 256 -18.88 3.29 3.66
N SER A 257 -19.12 2.25 4.44
CA SER A 257 -18.32 1.84 5.59
C SER A 257 -18.31 0.32 5.75
N GLY A 258 -17.45 -0.20 6.63
CA GLY A 258 -17.22 -1.62 6.79
C GLY A 258 -16.36 -2.17 5.64
N LEU A 259 -16.28 -3.48 5.50
CA LEU A 259 -15.55 -4.11 4.40
C LEU A 259 -16.38 -3.99 3.10
N ARG A 260 -15.91 -3.21 2.13
CA ARG A 260 -16.62 -2.91 0.89
C ARG A 260 -15.67 -2.77 -0.28
N HIS A 261 -16.23 -2.78 -1.46
CA HIS A 261 -15.55 -2.49 -2.71
C HIS A 261 -14.96 -1.06 -2.69
N ALA A 262 -13.76 -0.91 -3.20
CA ALA A 262 -13.09 0.38 -3.36
C ALA A 262 -12.70 0.65 -4.81
N ALA A 263 -12.20 -0.34 -5.52
CA ALA A 263 -11.74 -0.18 -6.90
C ALA A 263 -11.72 -1.50 -7.68
N TRP A 264 -11.76 -1.38 -9.01
CA TRP A 264 -11.38 -2.41 -9.97
C TRP A 264 -10.21 -1.94 -10.82
N ALA A 265 -9.34 -2.87 -11.19
CA ALA A 265 -8.33 -2.66 -12.21
C ALA A 265 -8.28 -3.88 -13.13
N VAL A 266 -8.07 -3.66 -14.44
CA VAL A 266 -7.99 -4.73 -15.45
C VAL A 266 -6.75 -4.54 -16.30
N GLY A 267 -5.91 -5.58 -16.39
CA GLY A 267 -4.80 -5.66 -17.34
C GLY A 267 -5.33 -6.04 -18.73
N PRO A 268 -5.22 -5.17 -19.73
CA PRO A 268 -5.85 -5.41 -21.04
C PRO A 268 -5.27 -6.60 -21.78
N GLU A 269 -4.00 -6.95 -21.57
CA GLU A 269 -3.31 -8.03 -22.30
C GLU A 269 -3.58 -9.40 -21.70
N THR A 270 -3.56 -9.52 -20.40
CA THR A 270 -3.80 -10.78 -19.67
C THR A 270 -5.27 -11.06 -19.42
N GLY A 271 -6.07 -9.98 -19.33
CA GLY A 271 -7.45 -10.02 -18.87
C GLY A 271 -7.58 -10.23 -17.36
N ILE A 272 -6.48 -10.21 -16.62
CA ILE A 272 -6.52 -10.28 -15.16
C ILE A 272 -7.21 -9.03 -14.63
N ARG A 273 -8.23 -9.25 -13.79
CA ARG A 273 -8.93 -8.21 -13.06
C ARG A 273 -8.60 -8.33 -11.58
N MET A 274 -8.29 -7.21 -10.96
CA MET A 274 -8.11 -7.09 -9.52
C MET A 274 -9.22 -6.23 -8.93
N GLU A 275 -9.90 -6.75 -7.92
CA GLU A 275 -10.79 -5.99 -7.05
C GLU A 275 -10.09 -5.65 -5.75
N VAL A 276 -10.21 -4.40 -5.33
CA VAL A 276 -9.73 -3.90 -4.04
C VAL A 276 -10.93 -3.72 -3.11
N LEU A 277 -10.91 -4.42 -1.95
CA LEU A 277 -11.90 -4.22 -0.89
C LEU A 277 -11.18 -3.73 0.36
N THR A 278 -11.82 -2.85 1.13
CA THR A 278 -11.21 -2.28 2.33
C THR A 278 -12.23 -1.91 3.41
N THR A 279 -11.77 -1.86 4.66
CA THR A 279 -12.49 -1.25 5.77
C THR A 279 -12.11 0.23 5.98
N LEU A 280 -11.07 0.72 5.30
CA LEU A 280 -10.51 2.06 5.49
C LEU A 280 -11.25 3.11 4.66
N PRO A 281 -11.32 4.38 5.12
CA PRO A 281 -12.13 5.42 4.48
C PRO A 281 -11.52 5.96 3.18
N GLY A 282 -10.23 5.77 2.97
CA GLY A 282 -9.49 6.29 1.84
C GLY A 282 -8.80 5.21 1.02
N MET A 283 -8.48 5.55 -0.20
CA MET A 283 -7.59 4.79 -1.05
C MET A 283 -6.75 5.75 -1.91
N HIS A 284 -5.45 5.71 -1.75
CA HIS A 284 -4.53 6.46 -2.59
C HIS A 284 -4.34 5.74 -3.92
N LEU A 285 -4.61 6.45 -5.02
CA LEU A 285 -4.34 5.97 -6.38
C LEU A 285 -3.07 6.66 -6.86
N TYR A 286 -1.98 5.88 -7.00
CA TYR A 286 -0.68 6.39 -7.41
C TYR A 286 -0.18 5.68 -8.66
N THR A 287 0.09 6.41 -9.73
CA THR A 287 0.53 5.86 -11.02
C THR A 287 2.05 5.75 -11.16
N ALA A 288 2.76 5.53 -10.05
CA ALA A 288 4.22 5.36 -10.01
C ALA A 288 4.98 6.49 -10.74
N ASN A 289 4.50 7.73 -10.64
CA ASN A 289 5.01 8.87 -11.39
C ASN A 289 6.48 9.18 -11.09
N PHE A 290 6.91 8.92 -9.83
CA PHE A 290 8.24 9.23 -9.32
C PHE A 290 9.12 7.99 -9.16
N LEU A 291 8.66 6.82 -9.64
CA LEU A 291 9.47 5.60 -9.62
C LEU A 291 10.77 5.84 -10.42
N LYS A 292 11.89 5.78 -9.71
CA LYS A 292 13.20 5.89 -10.33
C LYS A 292 13.47 4.67 -11.22
N PRO A 293 14.23 4.82 -12.32
CA PRO A 293 14.59 3.68 -13.15
C PRO A 293 15.28 2.58 -12.32
N VAL A 294 14.69 1.37 -12.36
CA VAL A 294 15.25 0.17 -11.76
C VAL A 294 15.79 -0.69 -12.89
N THR A 295 17.12 -0.86 -12.92
CA THR A 295 17.81 -1.62 -13.99
C THR A 295 17.90 -3.11 -13.70
N GLU A 296 17.71 -3.53 -12.45
CA GLU A 296 17.78 -4.92 -12.00
C GLU A 296 16.58 -5.22 -11.09
N GLY A 297 15.39 -5.29 -11.67
CA GLY A 297 14.19 -5.77 -10.99
C GLY A 297 14.12 -7.30 -10.96
N LYS A 298 13.02 -7.85 -10.43
CA LYS A 298 12.80 -9.31 -10.42
C LYS A 298 12.96 -9.89 -11.81
N ASP A 299 13.54 -11.10 -11.88
CA ASP A 299 13.73 -11.87 -13.12
C ASP A 299 14.47 -11.09 -14.23
N GLY A 300 15.30 -10.11 -13.85
CA GLY A 300 16.03 -9.25 -14.79
C GLY A 300 15.19 -8.18 -15.47
N ALA A 301 13.99 -7.89 -14.94
CA ALA A 301 13.13 -6.83 -15.47
C ALA A 301 13.72 -5.44 -15.21
N HIS A 302 13.36 -4.50 -16.08
CA HIS A 302 13.64 -3.09 -15.89
C HIS A 302 12.31 -2.38 -15.58
N TYR A 303 12.32 -1.48 -14.59
CA TYR A 303 11.15 -0.68 -14.23
C TYR A 303 11.42 0.80 -14.43
N ALA A 304 10.38 1.54 -14.79
CA ALA A 304 10.41 2.98 -14.97
C ALA A 304 9.12 3.62 -14.42
N ALA A 305 9.10 4.93 -14.39
CA ALA A 305 7.90 5.67 -14.04
C ALA A 305 6.69 5.21 -14.88
N ARG A 306 5.55 5.03 -14.23
CA ARG A 306 4.27 4.58 -14.83
C ARG A 306 4.22 3.12 -15.29
N ASP A 307 5.19 2.28 -14.90
CA ASP A 307 5.15 0.84 -15.16
C ASP A 307 4.25 0.09 -14.15
N ALA A 308 3.68 0.81 -13.20
CA ALA A 308 2.75 0.25 -12.23
C ALA A 308 1.72 1.27 -11.76
N VAL A 309 0.74 0.78 -11.02
CA VAL A 309 -0.24 1.55 -10.27
C VAL A 309 -0.36 0.99 -8.85
N CYS A 310 -0.41 1.88 -7.84
CA CYS A 310 -0.63 1.53 -6.44
C CYS A 310 -2.08 1.83 -6.05
N PHE A 311 -2.66 0.94 -5.25
CA PHE A 311 -3.98 1.07 -4.64
C PHE A 311 -3.81 0.94 -3.12
N GLU A 312 -3.42 2.03 -2.49
CA GLU A 312 -3.04 2.07 -1.07
C GLU A 312 -4.27 2.44 -0.24
N THR A 313 -4.95 1.44 0.28
CA THR A 313 -6.07 1.69 1.18
C THR A 313 -5.55 2.19 2.51
N GLU A 314 -6.06 3.33 2.99
CA GLU A 314 -5.51 4.04 4.14
C GLU A 314 -6.58 4.89 4.85
N ASP A 315 -6.30 5.32 6.09
CA ASP A 315 -6.93 6.49 6.66
C ASP A 315 -6.45 7.74 5.89
N PHE A 316 -7.17 8.84 6.02
CA PHE A 316 -6.80 10.03 5.24
C PHE A 316 -5.41 10.54 5.62
N PRO A 317 -4.55 10.86 4.62
CA PRO A 317 -3.27 11.51 4.87
C PRO A 317 -3.47 12.78 5.71
N ASP A 318 -2.51 13.07 6.59
CA ASP A 318 -2.51 14.23 7.48
C ASP A 318 -3.73 14.32 8.43
N ALA A 319 -4.48 13.22 8.62
CA ALA A 319 -5.70 13.22 9.43
C ALA A 319 -5.53 13.81 10.84
N PRO A 320 -4.41 13.60 11.56
CA PRO A 320 -4.22 14.20 12.88
C PRO A 320 -4.26 15.73 12.90
N ASN A 321 -3.99 16.39 11.76
CA ASN A 321 -4.04 17.85 11.61
C ASN A 321 -5.40 18.36 11.13
N HIS A 322 -6.36 17.48 10.82
CA HIS A 322 -7.66 17.84 10.26
C HIS A 322 -8.83 17.31 11.11
N PRO A 323 -9.42 18.13 12.00
CA PRO A 323 -10.51 17.69 12.87
C PRO A 323 -11.80 17.21 12.15
N ASN A 324 -11.93 17.50 10.87
CA ASN A 324 -13.04 17.05 10.00
C ASN A 324 -12.74 15.72 9.27
N PHE A 325 -11.56 15.14 9.48
CA PHE A 325 -11.19 13.80 9.00
C PHE A 325 -11.49 12.75 10.08
N PRO A 326 -11.59 11.46 9.72
CA PRO A 326 -11.66 10.39 10.71
C PRO A 326 -10.48 10.44 11.68
N ASP A 327 -10.77 10.19 12.97
CA ASP A 327 -9.74 10.15 14.01
C ASP A 327 -8.83 8.93 13.81
N THR A 328 -7.53 9.16 13.83
CA THR A 328 -6.48 8.15 13.72
C THR A 328 -5.71 7.94 15.01
N THR A 329 -6.21 8.50 16.13
CA THR A 329 -5.62 8.31 17.45
C THR A 329 -5.78 6.85 17.89
N LEU A 330 -4.68 6.23 18.27
CA LEU A 330 -4.65 4.90 18.87
C LEU A 330 -4.45 5.00 20.37
N LEU A 331 -5.36 4.42 21.14
CA LEU A 331 -5.33 4.40 22.59
C LEU A 331 -4.93 3.02 23.14
N PRO A 332 -4.34 2.94 24.36
CA PRO A 332 -3.87 1.68 24.94
C PRO A 332 -4.88 0.55 24.96
N ASP A 333 -6.14 0.86 25.25
CA ASP A 333 -7.20 -0.16 25.41
C ASP A 333 -8.05 -0.34 24.14
N GLN A 334 -7.67 0.28 23.03
CA GLN A 334 -8.43 0.26 21.78
C GLN A 334 -7.51 -0.18 20.63
N PRO A 335 -7.48 -1.46 20.27
CA PRO A 335 -6.61 -1.92 19.20
C PRO A 335 -7.04 -1.32 17.84
N TYR A 336 -6.07 -0.85 17.07
CA TYR A 336 -6.26 -0.57 15.65
C TYR A 336 -6.57 -1.88 14.92
N SER A 337 -7.50 -1.83 13.97
CA SER A 337 -7.80 -2.96 13.11
C SER A 337 -8.28 -2.49 11.75
N SER A 338 -7.61 -2.94 10.70
CA SER A 338 -8.06 -2.73 9.32
C SER A 338 -7.91 -3.98 8.48
N THR A 339 -8.65 -4.05 7.38
CA THR A 339 -8.61 -5.16 6.43
C THR A 339 -8.60 -4.63 5.01
N THR A 340 -7.66 -5.12 4.21
CA THR A 340 -7.60 -4.92 2.76
C THR A 340 -7.60 -6.26 2.07
N ILE A 341 -8.32 -6.38 0.96
CA ILE A 341 -8.35 -7.60 0.14
C ILE A 341 -8.04 -7.22 -1.30
N TYR A 342 -7.06 -7.88 -1.88
CA TYR A 342 -6.83 -7.90 -3.32
C TYR A 342 -7.36 -9.21 -3.88
N ARG A 343 -8.50 -9.16 -4.56
CA ARG A 343 -9.17 -10.34 -5.13
C ARG A 343 -9.00 -10.34 -6.65
N PHE A 344 -8.59 -11.49 -7.19
CA PHE A 344 -8.28 -11.63 -8.61
C PHE A 344 -9.27 -12.55 -9.31
N ASP A 345 -9.65 -12.18 -10.53
CA ASP A 345 -10.40 -13.01 -11.47
C ASP A 345 -10.06 -12.60 -12.91
N LEU A 346 -10.81 -13.10 -13.88
CA LEU A 346 -10.65 -12.70 -15.28
C LEU A 346 -11.82 -11.79 -15.67
N ALA A 347 -11.51 -10.65 -16.26
CA ALA A 347 -12.53 -9.77 -16.82
C ALA A 347 -13.33 -10.49 -17.93
N GLU A 348 -14.62 -10.28 -17.97
CA GLU A 348 -15.46 -10.71 -19.09
C GLU A 348 -15.00 -10.03 -20.39
N MET A 349 -15.15 -10.77 -21.52
CA MET A 349 -14.79 -10.25 -22.84
C MET A 349 -15.89 -9.34 -23.39
#